data_234eee820fdb368e526bff17d6bdfb4f
#
_entry.id   234eee820fdb368e526bff17d6bdfb4f
#
_cell.length_a   1.000
_cell.length_b   1.000
_cell.length_c   1.000
_cell.angle_alpha   90.00
_cell.angle_beta   90.00
_cell.angle_gamma   90.00
#
_symmetry.space_group_name_H-M   'P 1'
#
loop_
_entity.id
_entity.type
_entity.pdbx_description
1 polymer ?
#
loop_
_entity_poly.entity_id
_entity_poly.type
_entity_poly.pdbx_seq_one_letter_code
_entity_poly.pdbx_strand_id
1 'polypeptide(L)'
;MNDKNRNLVVRIVTALTLLPLVVLLLFLGGVWSAGLLGLAAAACVAEYYLIVQKRLTVAAWVGMAFAAVMPFLPLKDAARTGETAFWLTVVFAFFAWIYHLFKGPLAEAPTRTAHLVNGFLYGAVGLTALSALRLLPEHGLAWVICALTITWANDTAAYFFGRFALFICIDAPTLYVVGGSSIAHSPC
;
A
#
# COMPACT_ATOMS: atom_id res chain seq x y z
N MET A 1 -22.38 25.51 -5.88
CA MET A 1 -21.03 25.14 -5.39
C MET A 1 -20.39 24.31 -6.49
N ASN A 2 -19.26 24.76 -7.04
CA ASN A 2 -18.63 24.12 -8.20
C ASN A 2 -18.17 22.72 -7.81
N ASP A 3 -18.32 21.71 -8.66
CA ASP A 3 -18.00 20.29 -8.34
C ASP A 3 -16.56 20.09 -7.85
N LYS A 4 -15.61 20.90 -8.32
CA LYS A 4 -14.23 20.95 -7.82
C LYS A 4 -14.15 21.34 -6.34
N ASN A 5 -14.92 22.34 -5.92
CA ASN A 5 -14.92 22.81 -4.53
C ASN A 5 -15.60 21.81 -3.59
N ARG A 6 -16.66 21.14 -4.06
CA ARG A 6 -17.31 20.07 -3.30
C ARG A 6 -16.37 18.90 -3.04
N ASN A 7 -15.64 18.46 -4.04
CA ASN A 7 -14.66 17.38 -3.89
C ASN A 7 -13.51 17.77 -2.95
N LEU A 8 -13.06 19.01 -2.98
CA LEU A 8 -12.03 19.51 -2.06
C LEU A 8 -12.53 19.53 -0.61
N VAL A 9 -13.73 20.06 -0.39
CA VAL A 9 -14.34 20.11 0.95
C VAL A 9 -14.55 18.70 1.52
N VAL A 10 -15.05 17.76 0.71
CA VAL A 10 -15.23 16.36 1.14
C VAL A 10 -13.89 15.75 1.56
N ARG A 11 -12.82 15.95 0.78
CA ARG A 11 -11.48 15.44 1.11
C ARG A 11 -10.93 16.04 2.40
N ILE A 12 -11.09 17.36 2.60
CA ILE A 12 -10.64 18.04 3.82
C ILE A 12 -11.42 17.54 5.04
N VAL A 13 -12.74 17.45 4.94
CA VAL A 13 -13.59 16.96 6.05
C VAL A 13 -13.24 15.50 6.38
N THR A 14 -13.09 14.65 5.38
CA THR A 14 -12.70 13.24 5.59
C THR A 14 -11.33 13.13 6.25
N ALA A 15 -10.34 13.91 5.80
CA ALA A 15 -9.02 13.92 6.41
C ALA A 15 -9.04 14.42 7.86
N LEU A 16 -9.79 15.50 8.12
CA LEU A 16 -9.91 16.08 9.48
C LEU A 16 -10.62 15.13 10.46
N THR A 17 -11.52 14.29 9.97
CA THR A 17 -12.25 13.32 10.78
C THR A 17 -11.46 12.03 10.98
N LEU A 18 -10.82 11.53 9.92
CA LEU A 18 -10.05 10.27 9.98
C LEU A 18 -8.73 10.42 10.73
N LEU A 19 -8.03 11.55 10.58
CA LEU A 19 -6.73 11.75 11.21
C LEU A 19 -6.78 11.62 12.73
N PRO A 20 -7.67 12.31 13.47
CA PRO A 20 -7.76 12.16 14.92
C PRO A 20 -8.19 10.75 15.33
N LEU A 21 -9.06 10.09 14.56
CA LEU A 21 -9.45 8.71 14.81
C LEU A 21 -8.26 7.74 14.68
N VAL A 22 -7.46 7.88 13.63
CA VAL A 22 -6.24 7.08 13.41
C VAL A 22 -5.25 7.31 14.55
N VAL A 23 -5.00 8.57 14.92
CA VAL A 23 -4.08 8.91 16.01
C VAL A 23 -4.60 8.32 17.33
N LEU A 24 -5.89 8.43 17.61
CA LEU A 24 -6.50 7.86 18.81
C LEU A 24 -6.31 6.34 18.90
N LEU A 25 -6.59 5.61 17.80
CA LEU A 25 -6.45 4.15 17.76
C LEU A 25 -4.98 3.71 17.88
N LEU A 26 -4.05 4.48 17.30
CA LEU A 26 -2.62 4.25 17.49
C LEU A 26 -2.19 4.53 18.94
N PHE A 27 -2.77 5.54 19.59
CA PHE A 27 -2.51 5.86 20.99
C PHE A 27 -3.01 4.76 21.93
N LEU A 28 -4.21 4.24 21.71
CA LEU A 28 -4.78 3.11 22.48
C LEU A 28 -3.89 1.85 22.38
N GLY A 29 -3.24 1.64 21.23
CA GLY A 29 -2.31 0.52 21.04
C GLY A 29 -3.00 -0.85 21.04
N GLY A 30 -2.20 -1.92 21.21
CA GLY A 30 -2.69 -3.30 21.34
C GLY A 30 -3.62 -3.72 20.20
N VAL A 31 -4.77 -4.29 20.55
CA VAL A 31 -5.77 -4.80 19.59
C VAL A 31 -6.36 -3.67 18.72
N TRP A 32 -6.50 -2.47 19.26
CA TRP A 32 -7.07 -1.33 18.53
C TRP A 32 -6.17 -0.85 17.38
N SER A 33 -4.86 -0.72 17.67
CA SER A 33 -3.88 -0.37 16.63
C SER A 33 -3.72 -1.50 15.61
N ALA A 34 -3.70 -2.77 16.04
CA ALA A 34 -3.63 -3.91 15.12
C ALA A 34 -4.88 -4.01 14.23
N GLY A 35 -6.07 -3.74 14.79
CA GLY A 35 -7.32 -3.68 14.03
C GLY A 35 -7.32 -2.59 12.98
N LEU A 36 -6.89 -1.37 13.33
CA LEU A 36 -6.73 -0.27 12.37
C LEU A 36 -5.79 -0.66 11.23
N LEU A 37 -4.60 -1.19 11.57
CA LEU A 37 -3.59 -1.58 10.59
C LEU A 37 -4.04 -2.78 9.75
N GLY A 38 -4.82 -3.71 10.33
CA GLY A 38 -5.44 -4.82 9.61
C GLY A 38 -6.47 -4.37 8.58
N LEU A 39 -7.33 -3.42 8.94
CA LEU A 39 -8.28 -2.81 8.00
C LEU A 39 -7.55 -2.04 6.89
N ALA A 40 -6.51 -1.29 7.23
CA ALA A 40 -5.69 -0.59 6.24
C ALA A 40 -4.99 -1.58 5.30
N ALA A 41 -4.44 -2.71 5.82
CA ALA A 41 -3.82 -3.75 5.02
C ALA A 41 -4.82 -4.36 4.02
N ALA A 42 -6.01 -4.72 4.49
CA ALA A 42 -7.06 -5.25 3.62
C ALA A 42 -7.47 -4.25 2.53
N ALA A 43 -7.61 -2.97 2.89
CA ALA A 43 -7.95 -1.91 1.93
C ALA A 43 -6.85 -1.73 0.87
N CYS A 44 -5.58 -1.65 1.27
CA CYS A 44 -4.45 -1.56 0.33
C CYS A 44 -4.38 -2.75 -0.63
N VAL A 45 -4.60 -3.97 -0.11
CA VAL A 45 -4.65 -5.20 -0.91
C VAL A 45 -5.83 -5.17 -1.88
N ALA A 46 -7.00 -4.71 -1.42
CA ALA A 46 -8.19 -4.56 -2.27
C ALA A 46 -7.96 -3.58 -3.43
N GLU A 47 -7.41 -2.40 -3.12
CA GLU A 47 -7.09 -1.39 -4.14
C GLU A 47 -6.08 -1.92 -5.16
N TYR A 48 -5.02 -2.58 -4.69
CA TYR A 48 -4.03 -3.18 -5.58
C TYR A 48 -4.69 -4.18 -6.54
N TYR A 49 -5.55 -5.07 -6.03
CA TYR A 49 -6.22 -6.06 -6.88
C TYR A 49 -7.22 -5.43 -7.84
N LEU A 50 -7.93 -4.39 -7.44
CA LEU A 50 -8.82 -3.63 -8.32
C LEU A 50 -8.07 -2.93 -9.45
N ILE A 51 -6.89 -2.39 -9.17
CA ILE A 51 -6.05 -1.73 -10.18
C ILE A 51 -5.51 -2.77 -11.18
N VAL A 52 -4.94 -3.89 -10.68
CA VAL A 52 -4.22 -4.86 -11.51
C VAL A 52 -5.18 -5.85 -12.20
N GLN A 53 -6.14 -6.40 -11.45
CA GLN A 53 -7.06 -7.43 -11.95
C GLN A 53 -8.42 -6.87 -12.36
N LYS A 54 -8.71 -5.59 -12.06
CA LYS A 54 -9.98 -4.89 -12.31
C LYS A 54 -11.22 -5.59 -11.71
N ARG A 55 -11.03 -6.57 -10.86
CA ARG A 55 -12.08 -7.33 -10.17
C ARG A 55 -11.54 -8.02 -8.91
N LEU A 56 -12.39 -8.17 -7.91
CA LEU A 56 -12.09 -8.97 -6.73
C LEU A 56 -12.50 -10.42 -6.98
N THR A 57 -11.51 -11.30 -7.12
CA THR A 57 -11.71 -12.75 -7.21
C THR A 57 -11.83 -13.37 -5.82
N VAL A 58 -12.27 -14.63 -5.71
CA VAL A 58 -12.30 -15.37 -4.44
C VAL A 58 -10.89 -15.40 -3.81
N ALA A 59 -9.85 -15.61 -4.63
CA ALA A 59 -8.46 -15.59 -4.13
C ALA A 59 -8.05 -14.19 -3.63
N ALA A 60 -8.57 -13.11 -4.23
CA ALA A 60 -8.36 -11.75 -3.74
C ALA A 60 -8.98 -11.54 -2.35
N TRP A 61 -10.20 -12.03 -2.13
CA TRP A 61 -10.85 -11.97 -0.82
C TRP A 61 -10.08 -12.74 0.26
N VAL A 62 -9.56 -13.92 -0.09
CA VAL A 62 -8.68 -14.69 0.81
C VAL A 62 -7.41 -13.90 1.12
N GLY A 63 -6.77 -13.28 0.12
CA GLY A 63 -5.59 -12.43 0.31
C GLY A 63 -5.86 -11.24 1.22
N MET A 64 -7.01 -10.58 1.07
CA MET A 64 -7.44 -9.49 1.95
C MET A 64 -7.64 -9.97 3.40
N ALA A 65 -8.26 -11.14 3.59
CA ALA A 65 -8.46 -11.72 4.92
C ALA A 65 -7.11 -12.06 5.59
N PHE A 66 -6.19 -12.66 4.86
CA PHE A 66 -4.83 -12.92 5.35
C PHE A 66 -4.11 -11.62 5.72
N ALA A 67 -4.19 -10.60 4.86
CA ALA A 67 -3.59 -9.29 5.11
C ALA A 67 -4.18 -8.61 6.36
N ALA A 68 -5.49 -8.73 6.57
CA ALA A 68 -6.15 -8.17 7.75
C ALA A 68 -5.68 -8.82 9.07
N VAL A 69 -5.34 -10.10 9.03
CA VAL A 69 -4.90 -10.86 10.23
C VAL A 69 -3.42 -10.61 10.56
N MET A 70 -2.58 -10.34 9.57
CA MET A 70 -1.13 -10.19 9.73
C MET A 70 -0.71 -9.19 10.84
N PRO A 71 -1.30 -7.97 10.96
CA PRO A 71 -0.93 -7.01 12.00
C PRO A 71 -1.27 -7.45 13.44
N PHE A 72 -2.02 -8.55 13.62
CA PHE A 72 -2.29 -9.11 14.93
C PHE A 72 -1.21 -10.11 15.40
N LEU A 73 -0.34 -10.57 14.51
CA LEU A 73 0.71 -11.52 14.85
C LEU A 73 1.64 -11.04 15.98
N PRO A 74 2.12 -9.78 15.97
CA PRO A 74 3.00 -9.28 17.03
C PRO A 74 2.36 -9.28 18.42
N LEU A 75 1.02 -9.23 18.50
CA LEU A 75 0.28 -9.30 19.78
C LEU A 75 0.37 -10.67 20.43
N LYS A 76 0.56 -11.72 19.65
CA LYS A 76 0.69 -13.10 20.19
C LYS A 76 2.11 -13.40 20.61
N ASP A 77 3.06 -13.13 19.71
CA ASP A 77 4.49 -13.38 19.95
C ASP A 77 5.31 -12.47 19.04
N ALA A 78 5.81 -11.39 19.62
CA ALA A 78 6.61 -10.40 18.90
C ALA A 78 7.90 -11.03 18.33
N ALA A 79 8.53 -11.96 19.05
CA ALA A 79 9.77 -12.60 18.64
C ALA A 79 9.59 -13.51 17.41
N ARG A 80 8.43 -14.16 17.29
CA ARG A 80 8.12 -15.06 16.16
C ARG A 80 7.29 -14.42 15.05
N THR A 81 7.02 -13.13 15.14
CA THR A 81 6.21 -12.43 14.13
C THR A 81 6.76 -12.63 12.73
N GLY A 82 8.07 -12.45 12.53
CA GLY A 82 8.71 -12.62 11.23
C GLY A 82 8.59 -14.04 10.68
N GLU A 83 8.83 -15.04 11.51
CA GLU A 83 8.71 -16.45 11.13
C GLU A 83 7.25 -16.80 10.75
N THR A 84 6.30 -16.40 11.58
CA THR A 84 4.87 -16.68 11.34
C THR A 84 4.39 -15.94 10.08
N ALA A 85 4.79 -14.69 9.88
CA ALA A 85 4.47 -13.93 8.69
C ALA A 85 5.04 -14.55 7.42
N PHE A 86 6.27 -15.07 7.50
CA PHE A 86 6.89 -15.81 6.39
C PHE A 86 6.07 -17.05 6.03
N TRP A 87 5.73 -17.91 7.02
CA TRP A 87 4.95 -19.12 6.75
C TRP A 87 3.55 -18.82 6.22
N LEU A 88 2.87 -17.79 6.74
CA LEU A 88 1.58 -17.36 6.20
C LEU A 88 1.69 -16.89 4.75
N THR A 89 2.77 -16.19 4.41
CA THR A 89 3.04 -15.76 3.03
C THR A 89 3.26 -16.97 2.12
N VAL A 90 4.04 -17.97 2.57
CA VAL A 90 4.28 -19.20 1.82
C VAL A 90 2.97 -19.96 1.60
N VAL A 91 2.17 -20.15 2.64
CA VAL A 91 0.85 -20.81 2.54
C VAL A 91 -0.06 -20.08 1.57
N PHE A 92 -0.12 -18.74 1.65
CA PHE A 92 -0.91 -17.94 0.73
C PHE A 92 -0.41 -18.04 -0.72
N ALA A 93 0.90 -18.04 -0.93
CA ALA A 93 1.49 -18.18 -2.27
C ALA A 93 1.14 -19.55 -2.88
N PHE A 94 1.23 -20.63 -2.12
CA PHE A 94 0.81 -21.96 -2.57
C PHE A 94 -0.69 -22.02 -2.85
N PHE A 95 -1.53 -21.44 -2.00
CA PHE A 95 -2.97 -21.34 -2.24
C PHE A 95 -3.25 -20.57 -3.54
N ALA A 96 -2.61 -19.41 -3.76
CA ALA A 96 -2.78 -18.61 -4.95
C ALA A 96 -2.35 -19.37 -6.21
N TRP A 97 -1.24 -20.12 -6.13
CA TRP A 97 -0.76 -20.96 -7.22
C TRP A 97 -1.76 -22.04 -7.58
N ILE A 98 -2.20 -22.85 -6.60
CA ILE A 98 -3.17 -23.94 -6.81
C ILE A 98 -4.48 -23.36 -7.35
N TYR A 99 -4.98 -22.26 -6.79
CA TYR A 99 -6.20 -21.61 -7.25
C TYR A 99 -6.14 -21.26 -8.75
N HIS A 100 -5.03 -20.69 -9.22
CA HIS A 100 -4.89 -20.28 -10.62
C HIS A 100 -4.61 -21.44 -11.57
N LEU A 101 -4.07 -22.57 -11.09
CA LEU A 101 -3.98 -23.79 -11.90
C LEU A 101 -5.37 -24.32 -12.32
N PHE A 102 -6.37 -24.18 -11.43
CA PHE A 102 -7.71 -24.68 -11.67
C PHE A 102 -8.70 -23.62 -12.19
N LYS A 103 -8.37 -22.33 -12.10
CA LYS A 103 -9.25 -21.20 -12.42
C LYS A 103 -8.67 -20.28 -13.48
N GLY A 104 -8.59 -20.73 -14.72
CA GLY A 104 -8.21 -19.92 -15.86
C GLY A 104 -7.21 -20.56 -16.81
N PRO A 105 -6.70 -19.80 -17.80
CA PRO A 105 -5.71 -20.30 -18.73
C PRO A 105 -4.39 -20.61 -18.01
N LEU A 106 -3.86 -21.81 -18.23
CA LEU A 106 -2.63 -22.27 -17.59
C LEU A 106 -1.42 -21.37 -17.89
N ALA A 107 -1.38 -20.81 -19.11
CA ALA A 107 -0.32 -19.89 -19.53
C ALA A 107 -0.27 -18.59 -18.71
N GLU A 108 -1.39 -18.14 -18.13
CA GLU A 108 -1.45 -16.91 -17.33
C GLU A 108 -1.37 -17.19 -15.81
N ALA A 109 -1.41 -18.46 -15.40
CA ALA A 109 -1.40 -18.83 -13.98
C ALA A 109 -0.19 -18.24 -13.22
N PRO A 110 1.05 -18.27 -13.72
CA PRO A 110 2.19 -17.67 -13.03
C PRO A 110 2.03 -16.17 -12.80
N THR A 111 1.64 -15.43 -13.84
CA THR A 111 1.47 -13.97 -13.79
C THR A 111 0.34 -13.57 -12.83
N ARG A 112 -0.79 -14.28 -12.87
CA ARG A 112 -1.91 -14.03 -11.96
C ARG A 112 -1.56 -14.33 -10.51
N THR A 113 -0.81 -15.39 -10.26
CA THR A 113 -0.29 -15.74 -8.93
C THR A 113 0.67 -14.67 -8.44
N ALA A 114 1.62 -14.23 -9.27
CA ALA A 114 2.56 -13.18 -8.93
C ALA A 114 1.84 -11.87 -8.53
N HIS A 115 0.81 -11.49 -9.24
CA HIS A 115 0.00 -10.32 -8.89
C HIS A 115 -0.72 -10.48 -7.55
N LEU A 116 -1.27 -11.65 -7.24
CA LEU A 116 -1.91 -11.90 -5.94
C LEU A 116 -0.90 -11.83 -4.79
N VAL A 117 0.23 -12.49 -4.94
CA VAL A 117 1.29 -12.51 -3.92
C VAL A 117 1.88 -11.12 -3.73
N ASN A 118 2.17 -10.40 -4.82
CA ASN A 118 2.68 -9.03 -4.74
C ASN A 118 1.71 -8.08 -4.02
N GLY A 119 0.41 -8.13 -4.35
CA GLY A 119 -0.58 -7.29 -3.67
C GLY A 119 -0.67 -7.58 -2.18
N PHE A 120 -0.65 -8.87 -1.81
CA PHE A 120 -0.62 -9.29 -0.41
C PHE A 120 0.64 -8.78 0.31
N LEU A 121 1.84 -8.98 -0.26
CA LEU A 121 3.09 -8.52 0.33
C LEU A 121 3.12 -7.00 0.49
N TYR A 122 2.69 -6.27 -0.54
CA TYR A 122 2.65 -4.82 -0.53
C TYR A 122 1.78 -4.25 0.60
N GLY A 123 0.58 -4.78 0.79
CA GLY A 123 -0.34 -4.27 1.80
C GLY A 123 -0.09 -4.82 3.21
N ALA A 124 0.35 -6.08 3.34
CA ALA A 124 0.40 -6.75 4.62
C ALA A 124 1.70 -6.56 5.39
N VAL A 125 2.86 -6.69 4.71
CA VAL A 125 4.17 -6.75 5.38
C VAL A 125 4.52 -5.45 6.08
N GLY A 126 4.39 -4.31 5.40
CA GLY A 126 4.70 -3.00 5.96
C GLY A 126 3.83 -2.65 7.17
N LEU A 127 2.53 -2.94 7.09
CA LEU A 127 1.58 -2.67 8.19
C LEU A 127 1.75 -3.63 9.36
N THR A 128 2.18 -4.87 9.11
CA THR A 128 2.57 -5.81 10.17
C THR A 128 3.83 -5.34 10.88
N ALA A 129 4.84 -4.87 10.15
CA ALA A 129 6.04 -4.29 10.73
C ALA A 129 5.71 -3.05 11.57
N LEU A 130 4.79 -2.20 11.11
CA LEU A 130 4.32 -1.03 11.86
C LEU A 130 3.59 -1.45 13.15
N SER A 131 2.82 -2.54 13.13
CA SER A 131 2.20 -3.13 14.32
C SER A 131 3.24 -3.65 15.31
N ALA A 132 4.28 -4.34 14.82
CA ALA A 132 5.38 -4.81 15.65
C ALA A 132 6.16 -3.63 16.28
N LEU A 133 6.41 -2.59 15.51
CA LEU A 133 7.06 -1.36 15.96
C LEU A 133 6.26 -0.70 17.09
N ARG A 134 4.91 -0.68 16.99
CA ARG A 134 4.02 -0.12 18.02
C ARG A 134 4.13 -0.83 19.36
N LEU A 135 4.45 -2.13 19.35
CA LEU A 135 4.55 -2.96 20.55
C LEU A 135 5.91 -2.92 21.23
N LEU A 136 6.88 -2.18 20.70
CA LEU A 136 8.15 -2.00 21.39
C LEU A 136 7.92 -1.35 22.77
N PRO A 137 8.54 -1.89 23.84
CA PRO A 137 8.28 -1.45 25.21
C PRO A 137 8.68 0.00 25.46
N GLU A 138 9.76 0.46 24.81
CA GLU A 138 10.22 1.83 24.91
C GLU A 138 9.94 2.57 23.60
N HIS A 139 9.22 3.67 23.70
CA HIS A 139 8.99 4.59 22.56
C HIS A 139 8.28 4.01 21.33
N GLY A 140 7.59 2.85 21.42
CA GLY A 140 6.92 2.23 20.28
C GLY A 140 5.96 3.18 19.53
N LEU A 141 5.20 4.00 20.25
CA LEU A 141 4.35 5.02 19.62
C LEU A 141 5.16 6.09 18.90
N ALA A 142 6.27 6.55 19.50
CA ALA A 142 7.14 7.57 18.89
C ALA A 142 7.74 7.05 17.57
N TRP A 143 8.15 5.79 17.52
CA TRP A 143 8.67 5.16 16.31
C TRP A 143 7.60 5.06 15.20
N VAL A 144 6.37 4.72 15.55
CA VAL A 144 5.25 4.69 14.59
C VAL A 144 4.97 6.09 14.05
N ILE A 145 4.90 7.09 14.91
CA ILE A 145 4.72 8.49 14.50
C ILE A 145 5.87 8.96 13.59
N CYS A 146 7.11 8.61 13.94
CA CYS A 146 8.29 8.93 13.13
C CYS A 146 8.17 8.29 11.72
N ALA A 147 7.84 6.99 11.64
CA ALA A 147 7.67 6.30 10.36
C ALA A 147 6.57 6.93 9.49
N LEU A 148 5.42 7.26 10.09
CA LEU A 148 4.32 7.94 9.38
C LEU A 148 4.72 9.34 8.92
N THR A 149 5.42 10.09 9.76
CA THR A 149 5.89 11.45 9.42
C THR A 149 6.87 11.42 8.26
N ILE A 150 7.81 10.47 8.25
CA ILE A 150 8.75 10.29 7.14
C ILE A 150 8.00 9.94 5.84
N THR A 151 7.03 9.04 5.90
CA THR A 151 6.22 8.66 4.74
C THR A 151 5.46 9.86 4.18
N TRP A 152 4.76 10.63 5.03
CA TRP A 152 4.03 11.82 4.60
C TRP A 152 4.94 12.93 4.09
N ALA A 153 6.11 13.12 4.71
CA ALA A 153 7.10 14.08 4.22
C ALA A 153 7.62 13.68 2.83
N ASN A 154 7.88 12.38 2.62
CA ASN A 154 8.31 11.85 1.33
C ASN A 154 7.24 12.05 0.24
N ASP A 155 5.97 11.73 0.54
CA ASP A 155 4.87 11.91 -0.40
C ASP A 155 4.66 13.39 -0.74
N THR A 156 4.75 14.27 0.25
CA THR A 156 4.67 15.71 0.06
C THR A 156 5.82 16.23 -0.79
N ALA A 157 7.04 15.80 -0.49
CA ALA A 157 8.23 16.15 -1.27
C ALA A 157 8.11 15.66 -2.72
N ALA A 158 7.70 14.40 -2.93
CA ALA A 158 7.49 13.85 -4.26
C ALA A 158 6.46 14.65 -5.07
N TYR A 159 5.36 15.08 -4.43
CA TYR A 159 4.35 15.94 -5.06
C TYR A 159 4.94 17.29 -5.50
N PHE A 160 5.68 17.95 -4.61
CA PHE A 160 6.29 19.25 -4.93
C PHE A 160 7.36 19.11 -6.00
N PHE A 161 8.27 18.13 -5.88
CA PHE A 161 9.31 17.88 -6.87
C PHE A 161 8.71 17.54 -8.24
N GLY A 162 7.68 16.69 -8.29
CA GLY A 162 7.00 16.35 -9.53
C GLY A 162 6.37 17.59 -10.19
N ARG A 163 5.78 18.47 -9.39
CA ARG A 163 5.19 19.72 -9.90
C ARG A 163 6.26 20.70 -10.41
N PHE A 164 7.38 20.85 -9.71
CA PHE A 164 8.49 21.71 -10.13
C PHE A 164 9.25 21.12 -11.32
N ALA A 165 9.48 19.80 -11.36
CA ALA A 165 10.11 19.13 -12.48
C ALA A 165 9.29 19.29 -13.78
N LEU A 166 7.96 19.18 -13.69
CA LEU A 166 7.07 19.45 -14.82
C LEU A 166 7.19 20.87 -15.34
N PHE A 167 7.34 21.87 -14.45
CA PHE A 167 7.56 23.26 -14.84
C PHE A 167 8.90 23.43 -15.58
N ILE A 168 9.96 22.80 -15.10
CA ILE A 168 11.29 22.84 -15.72
C ILE A 168 11.27 22.15 -17.10
N CYS A 169 10.54 21.03 -17.23
CA CYS A 169 10.40 20.31 -18.50
C CYS A 169 9.58 21.08 -19.54
N ILE A 170 8.57 21.84 -19.12
CA ILE A 170 7.76 22.67 -20.05
C ILE A 170 8.58 23.84 -20.60
N ASP A 171 9.51 24.40 -19.80
CA ASP A 171 10.33 25.57 -20.19
C ASP A 171 11.67 25.16 -20.84
N ALA A 172 12.06 23.89 -20.81
CA ALA A 172 13.29 23.39 -21.44
C ALA A 172 12.97 22.61 -22.73
N PRO A 173 13.16 23.16 -23.92
CA PRO A 173 13.01 22.40 -25.15
C PRO A 173 14.11 21.34 -25.24
N THR A 174 13.76 20.10 -25.00
CA THR A 174 14.68 18.97 -25.18
C THR A 174 14.79 18.65 -26.66
N LEU A 175 15.98 18.88 -27.21
CA LEU A 175 16.36 18.50 -28.57
C LEU A 175 16.67 16.98 -28.59
N TYR A 176 15.77 16.16 -29.15
CA TYR A 176 16.08 14.78 -29.48
C TYR A 176 16.55 14.67 -30.91
N VAL A 177 17.77 14.18 -31.10
CA VAL A 177 18.29 13.78 -32.42
C VAL A 177 17.82 12.34 -32.68
N VAL A 178 16.71 12.21 -33.41
CA VAL A 178 16.24 10.91 -33.89
C VAL A 178 16.80 10.69 -35.27
N GLY A 179 17.77 9.77 -35.39
CA GLY A 179 18.19 9.13 -36.65
C GLY A 179 18.25 10.03 -37.88
N GLY A 180 19.24 10.87 -37.95
CA GLY A 180 19.82 11.30 -39.23
C GLY A 180 19.14 12.40 -40.02
N SER A 181 17.93 12.92 -39.75
CA SER A 181 17.37 13.97 -40.58
C SER A 181 16.16 14.79 -40.09
N SER A 182 15.73 14.68 -38.87
CA SER A 182 14.67 15.57 -38.36
C SER A 182 14.81 15.89 -36.88
N ILE A 183 14.85 17.16 -36.55
CA ILE A 183 14.77 17.68 -35.18
C ILE A 183 13.29 17.75 -34.83
N ALA A 184 12.83 16.82 -34.00
CA ALA A 184 11.49 16.87 -33.43
C ALA A 184 11.56 17.51 -32.05
N HIS A 185 10.80 18.58 -31.81
CA HIS A 185 10.53 19.12 -30.48
C HIS A 185 9.43 18.25 -29.87
N SER A 186 9.77 17.44 -28.86
CA SER A 186 8.76 16.80 -28.03
C SER A 186 8.77 17.49 -26.66
N PRO A 187 7.62 17.89 -26.12
CA PRO A 187 7.55 18.27 -24.72
C PRO A 187 7.80 17.03 -23.85
N CYS A 188 8.49 17.21 -22.74
CA CYS A 188 8.74 16.16 -21.74
C CYS A 188 7.44 15.48 -21.29
#